data_89bd57c06300d703af78fcae600776a0
#
_entry.id   89bd57c06300d703af78fcae600776a0
#
_cell.length_a   1.000
_cell.length_b   1.000
_cell.length_c   1.000
_cell.angle_alpha   90.00
_cell.angle_beta   90.00
_cell.angle_gamma   90.00
#
_symmetry.space_group_name_H-M   'P 1'
#
loop_
_entity.id
_entity.type
_entity.pdbx_description
1 polymer ?
#
loop_
_entity_poly.entity_id
_entity_poly.type
_entity_poly.pdbx_seq_one_letter_code
_entity_poly.pdbx_strand_id
1 'polypeptide(L)'
;MTKTADLVAPVEAVAQVLRADDGRWALAGPLTISNVAGVLASSVDVPLPQTGRVDLKDVDPVDSAGVAILLEWKRRAAAEGKALAFENIPASMASLAELYGVDGLLAPA
;
A
#
# COMPACT_ATOMS: atom_id res chain seq x y z
N MET A 1 16.88 -14.51 -23.83
CA MET A 1 16.65 -14.06 -23.27
C MET A 1 16.13 -13.86 -22.70
N THR A 2 16.11 -13.92 -22.69
CA THR A 2 15.73 -13.45 -22.14
C THR A 2 15.36 -13.60 -21.23
N LYS A 3 15.43 -13.96 -21.22
CA LYS A 3 15.08 -13.93 -20.44
C LYS A 3 14.92 -13.63 -19.45
N THR A 4 15.37 -13.76 -19.27
CA THR A 4 15.23 -13.35 -18.32
C THR A 4 14.42 -12.72 -18.06
N ALA A 5 14.24 -12.49 -18.75
CA ALA A 5 13.40 -11.73 -18.68
C ALA A 5 12.33 -12.06 -18.21
N ASP A 6 12.18 -12.68 -18.54
CA ASP A 6 11.23 -13.01 -18.12
C ASP A 6 11.07 -12.80 -16.82
N LEU A 7 11.87 -12.86 -16.47
CA LEU A 7 11.93 -12.58 -15.30
C LEU A 7 11.32 -11.41 -14.95
N VAL A 8 11.10 -10.76 -15.73
CA VAL A 8 10.61 -9.63 -15.50
C VAL A 8 9.24 -9.56 -15.33
N ALA A 9 8.65 -10.41 -15.68
CA ALA A 9 7.31 -10.48 -15.55
C ALA A 9 6.69 -10.03 -14.32
N PRO A 10 7.24 -10.19 -13.27
CA PRO A 10 6.62 -9.79 -12.06
C PRO A 10 6.24 -8.36 -11.96
N VAL A 11 6.70 -7.56 -12.82
CA VAL A 11 6.34 -6.17 -12.79
C VAL A 11 4.85 -5.99 -12.83
N GLU A 12 4.17 -6.85 -13.53
CA GLU A 12 2.74 -6.68 -13.65
C GLU A 12 1.98 -7.13 -12.44
N ALA A 13 2.64 -7.87 -11.58
CA ALA A 13 2.03 -8.31 -10.34
C ALA A 13 2.30 -7.35 -9.20
N VAL A 14 3.07 -6.32 -9.41
CA VAL A 14 3.42 -5.39 -8.35
C VAL A 14 2.35 -4.32 -8.23
N ALA A 15 1.85 -4.09 -7.04
CA ALA A 15 0.93 -3.01 -6.80
C ALA A 15 1.64 -1.69 -7.08
N GLN A 16 0.92 -0.76 -7.64
CA GLN A 16 1.50 0.52 -8.01
C GLN A 16 0.98 1.61 -7.12
N VAL A 17 1.85 2.49 -6.69
CA VAL A 17 1.44 3.67 -5.95
C VAL A 17 1.13 4.72 -7.01
N LEU A 18 -0.14 5.07 -7.10
CA LEU A 18 -0.61 6.02 -8.08
C LEU A 18 -1.06 7.28 -7.37
N ARG A 19 -0.86 8.42 -8.02
CA ARG A 19 -1.40 9.65 -7.49
C ARG A 19 -2.57 10.05 -8.35
N ALA A 20 -3.70 10.24 -7.70
CA ALA A 20 -4.86 10.71 -8.40
C ALA A 20 -4.75 12.22 -8.57
N ASP A 21 -5.53 12.75 -9.50
CA ASP A 21 -5.47 14.18 -9.80
C ASP A 21 -5.82 15.05 -8.60
N ASP A 22 -6.59 14.51 -7.66
CA ASP A 22 -7.00 15.26 -6.48
C ASP A 22 -6.02 15.13 -5.32
N GLY A 23 -4.83 14.63 -5.58
CA GLY A 23 -3.81 14.52 -4.54
C GLY A 23 -3.92 13.28 -3.67
N ARG A 24 -4.66 12.27 -4.10
CA ARG A 24 -4.75 11.01 -3.38
C ARG A 24 -3.80 9.99 -3.95
N TRP A 25 -3.39 9.05 -3.12
CA TRP A 25 -2.75 7.85 -3.61
C TRP A 25 -3.81 6.80 -3.88
N ALA A 26 -3.63 6.03 -4.92
CA ALA A 26 -4.44 4.85 -5.19
C ALA A 26 -3.50 3.71 -5.54
N LEU A 27 -3.77 2.54 -4.99
CA LEU A 27 -3.00 1.35 -5.29
C LEU A 27 -3.87 0.33 -6.00
N ALA A 28 -3.29 -0.46 -6.85
CA ALA A 28 -3.99 -1.54 -7.54
C ALA A 28 -3.08 -2.75 -7.59
N GLY A 29 -3.67 -3.93 -7.51
CA GLY A 29 -2.94 -5.18 -7.61
C GLY A 29 -2.56 -5.75 -6.26
N PRO A 30 -1.70 -6.75 -6.25
CA PRO A 30 -1.38 -7.46 -5.01
C PRO A 30 -0.56 -6.61 -4.05
N LEU A 31 -0.69 -6.93 -2.77
CA LEU A 31 0.09 -6.31 -1.73
C LEU A 31 0.45 -7.43 -0.75
N THR A 32 1.47 -8.19 -1.11
CA THR A 32 1.85 -9.42 -0.42
C THR A 32 3.34 -9.44 -0.18
N ILE A 33 3.78 -10.47 0.56
CA ILE A 33 5.20 -10.63 0.86
C ILE A 33 6.03 -10.71 -0.43
N SER A 34 5.43 -11.15 -1.54
CA SER A 34 6.15 -11.29 -2.80
C SER A 34 6.51 -9.96 -3.44
N ASN A 35 5.75 -8.91 -3.16
CA ASN A 35 5.97 -7.64 -3.86
C ASN A 35 6.07 -6.42 -2.96
N VAL A 36 5.80 -6.58 -1.67
CA VAL A 36 5.71 -5.41 -0.80
C VAL A 36 7.01 -4.61 -0.72
N ALA A 37 8.14 -5.29 -0.78
CA ALA A 37 9.42 -4.59 -0.72
C ALA A 37 9.59 -3.66 -1.94
N GLY A 38 9.17 -4.13 -3.11
CA GLY A 38 9.23 -3.31 -4.32
C GLY A 38 8.28 -2.14 -4.27
N VAL A 39 7.07 -2.36 -3.74
CA VAL A 39 6.08 -1.30 -3.60
C VAL A 39 6.60 -0.24 -2.63
N LEU A 40 7.16 -0.67 -1.50
CA LEU A 40 7.69 0.25 -0.52
C LEU A 40 8.84 1.07 -1.13
N ALA A 41 9.74 0.42 -1.83
CA ALA A 41 10.88 1.09 -2.45
C ALA A 41 10.40 2.12 -3.49
N SER A 42 9.38 1.78 -4.27
CA SER A 42 8.85 2.72 -5.25
C SER A 42 8.20 3.92 -4.59
N SER A 43 7.61 3.73 -3.42
CA SER A 43 6.90 4.80 -2.75
C SER A 43 7.80 5.82 -2.08
N VAL A 44 9.06 5.45 -1.82
CA VAL A 44 9.98 6.32 -1.08
C VAL A 44 10.15 7.67 -1.77
N ASP A 45 10.21 7.67 -3.08
CA ASP A 45 10.42 8.90 -3.84
C ASP A 45 9.11 9.59 -4.24
N VAL A 46 7.98 9.06 -3.84
CA VAL A 46 6.69 9.65 -4.15
C VAL A 46 6.23 10.46 -2.94
N PRO A 47 5.93 11.75 -3.10
CA PRO A 47 5.45 12.53 -1.97
C PRO A 47 4.16 11.95 -1.42
N LEU A 48 3.97 12.05 -0.12
CA LEU A 48 2.72 11.61 0.49
C LEU A 48 1.56 12.39 -0.12
N PRO A 49 0.37 11.79 -0.17
CA PRO A 49 -0.77 12.46 -0.81
C PRO A 49 -1.14 13.75 -0.06
N GLN A 50 -1.42 14.79 -0.81
CA GLN A 50 -1.80 16.07 -0.22
C GLN A 50 -3.05 15.96 0.62
N THR A 51 -4.01 15.14 0.20
CA THR A 51 -5.26 14.95 0.92
C THR A 51 -5.08 14.04 2.14
N GLY A 52 -3.95 13.35 2.24
CA GLY A 52 -3.74 12.37 3.27
C GLY A 52 -4.52 11.08 3.04
N ARG A 53 -5.01 10.85 1.83
CA ARG A 53 -5.87 9.69 1.56
C ARG A 53 -5.23 8.70 0.62
N VAL A 54 -5.36 7.42 0.97
CA VAL A 54 -4.83 6.31 0.18
C VAL A 54 -6.01 5.39 -0.11
N ASP A 55 -6.33 5.22 -1.39
CA ASP A 55 -7.44 4.39 -1.81
C ASP A 55 -6.93 2.98 -2.10
N LEU A 56 -7.52 2.00 -1.43
CA LEU A 56 -7.11 0.61 -1.52
C LEU A 56 -8.14 -0.28 -2.20
N LYS A 57 -9.13 0.30 -2.84
CA LYS A 57 -10.26 -0.50 -3.37
C LYS A 57 -9.84 -1.55 -4.38
N ASP A 58 -8.77 -1.31 -5.12
CA ASP A 58 -8.31 -2.23 -6.17
C ASP A 58 -7.14 -3.12 -5.73
N VAL A 59 -6.88 -3.17 -4.43
CA VAL A 59 -5.79 -3.99 -3.90
C VAL A 59 -6.29 -5.39 -3.63
N ASP A 60 -5.67 -6.38 -4.28
CA ASP A 60 -6.02 -7.78 -4.11
C ASP A 60 -5.00 -8.63 -4.89
N PRO A 61 -4.50 -9.73 -4.35
CA PRO A 61 -4.68 -10.21 -2.98
C PRO A 61 -3.79 -9.50 -1.97
N VAL A 62 -4.04 -9.75 -0.69
CA VAL A 62 -3.23 -9.19 0.39
C VAL A 62 -2.87 -10.27 1.39
N ASP A 63 -1.76 -10.06 2.09
CA ASP A 63 -1.37 -10.89 3.23
C ASP A 63 -0.86 -9.97 4.33
N SER A 64 -0.25 -10.53 5.35
CA SER A 64 0.22 -9.73 6.49
C SER A 64 1.26 -8.69 6.10
N ALA A 65 2.03 -8.94 5.06
CA ALA A 65 3.00 -7.96 4.59
C ALA A 65 2.31 -6.72 4.03
N GLY A 66 1.12 -6.91 3.44
CA GLY A 66 0.32 -5.78 2.97
C GLY A 66 -0.15 -4.90 4.12
N VAL A 67 -0.53 -5.51 5.24
CA VAL A 67 -0.88 -4.74 6.43
C VAL A 67 0.35 -3.98 6.94
N ALA A 68 1.49 -4.65 6.95
CA ALA A 68 2.72 -4.04 7.46
C ALA A 68 3.13 -2.79 6.66
N ILE A 69 2.96 -2.79 5.35
CA ILE A 69 3.34 -1.64 4.55
C ILE A 69 2.42 -0.44 4.85
N LEU A 70 1.16 -0.68 5.14
CA LEU A 70 0.26 0.40 5.53
C LEU A 70 0.74 1.05 6.82
N LEU A 71 1.18 0.25 7.78
CA LEU A 71 1.69 0.76 9.03
C LEU A 71 2.98 1.56 8.82
N GLU A 72 3.81 1.10 7.90
CA GLU A 72 5.04 1.80 7.59
C GLU A 72 4.75 3.17 6.96
N TRP A 73 3.77 3.24 6.09
CA TRP A 73 3.38 4.53 5.50
C TRP A 73 2.78 5.46 6.56
N LYS A 74 2.03 4.92 7.51
CA LYS A 74 1.53 5.75 8.61
C LYS A 74 2.69 6.29 9.45
N ARG A 75 3.69 5.45 9.69
CA ARG A 75 4.87 5.86 10.46
C ARG A 75 5.61 7.00 9.72
N ARG A 76 5.76 6.85 8.41
CA ARG A 76 6.40 7.88 7.59
C ARG A 76 5.61 9.19 7.67
N ALA A 77 4.29 9.11 7.56
CA ALA A 77 3.45 10.30 7.61
C ALA A 77 3.59 11.00 8.95
N ALA A 78 3.60 10.25 10.03
CA ALA A 78 3.76 10.82 11.37
C ALA A 78 5.09 11.54 11.49
N ALA A 79 6.16 10.95 10.95
CA ALA A 79 7.48 11.56 10.97
C ALA A 79 7.52 12.87 10.16
N GLU A 80 6.66 12.99 9.17
CA GLU A 80 6.57 14.21 8.36
C GLU A 80 5.50 15.17 8.87
N GLY A 81 4.92 14.88 10.03
CA GLY A 81 3.87 15.72 10.60
C GLY A 81 2.56 15.66 9.86
N LYS A 82 2.29 14.54 9.19
CA LYS A 82 1.10 14.35 8.38
C LYS A 82 0.28 13.17 8.89
N ALA A 83 -0.99 13.14 8.52
CA ALA A 83 -1.87 12.03 8.83
C ALA A 83 -2.24 11.32 7.55
N LEU A 84 -2.37 9.99 7.60
CA LEU A 84 -2.86 9.20 6.48
C LEU A 84 -4.13 8.50 6.89
N ALA A 85 -5.10 8.50 5.99
CA ALA A 85 -6.32 7.71 6.14
C ALA A 85 -6.41 6.76 4.97
N PHE A 86 -6.70 5.51 5.24
CA PHE A 86 -6.86 4.51 4.20
C PHE A 86 -8.34 4.35 3.89
N GLU A 87 -8.66 4.40 2.61
CA GLU A 87 -10.05 4.32 2.15
C GLU A 87 -10.28 3.01 1.44
N ASN A 88 -11.51 2.50 1.53
CA ASN A 88 -11.91 1.30 0.81
C ASN A 88 -11.01 0.10 1.12
N ILE A 89 -10.72 -0.08 2.40
CA ILE A 89 -9.86 -1.19 2.83
C ILE A 89 -10.54 -2.49 2.46
N PRO A 90 -9.87 -3.37 1.69
CA PRO A 90 -10.47 -4.66 1.34
C PRO A 90 -10.80 -5.48 2.58
N ALA A 91 -11.88 -6.24 2.53
CA ALA A 91 -12.33 -7.04 3.68
C ALA A 91 -11.24 -7.98 4.18
N SER A 92 -10.48 -8.60 3.26
CA SER A 92 -9.41 -9.51 3.66
C SER A 92 -8.32 -8.78 4.43
N MET A 93 -8.01 -7.56 4.04
CA MET A 93 -7.00 -6.77 4.73
C MET A 93 -7.52 -6.31 6.09
N ALA A 94 -8.79 -5.90 6.16
CA ALA A 94 -9.39 -5.51 7.42
C ALA A 94 -9.40 -6.68 8.41
N SER A 95 -9.69 -7.88 7.93
CA SER A 95 -9.67 -9.08 8.78
C SER A 95 -8.27 -9.37 9.32
N LEU A 96 -7.25 -9.22 8.49
CA LEU A 96 -5.88 -9.43 8.94
C LEU A 96 -5.46 -8.39 9.96
N ALA A 97 -5.83 -7.14 9.74
CA ALA A 97 -5.51 -6.07 10.67
C ALA A 97 -6.16 -6.33 12.03
N GLU A 98 -7.39 -6.81 12.03
CA GLU A 98 -8.10 -7.14 13.24
C GLU A 98 -7.42 -8.30 13.97
N LEU A 99 -7.06 -9.33 13.21
CA LEU A 99 -6.40 -10.50 13.78
C LEU A 99 -5.08 -10.12 14.48
N TYR A 100 -4.35 -9.17 13.92
CA TYR A 100 -3.09 -8.74 14.49
C TYR A 100 -3.24 -7.60 15.49
N GLY A 101 -4.47 -7.17 15.76
CA GLY A 101 -4.70 -6.12 16.75
C GLY A 101 -4.28 -4.74 16.30
N VAL A 102 -4.19 -4.50 15.00
CA VAL A 102 -3.74 -3.21 14.48
C VAL A 102 -4.82 -2.48 13.69
N ASP A 103 -6.04 -2.99 13.71
CA ASP A 103 -7.14 -2.37 12.99
C ASP A 103 -7.36 -0.92 13.43
N GLY A 104 -7.17 -0.62 14.70
CA GLY A 104 -7.31 0.74 15.19
C GLY A 104 -6.30 1.70 14.60
N LEU A 105 -5.14 1.20 14.19
CA LEU A 105 -4.11 2.04 13.58
C LEU A 105 -4.44 2.35 12.12
N LEU A 106 -5.28 1.56 11.49
CA LEU A 106 -5.69 1.76 10.11
C LEU A 106 -6.99 2.52 9.99
N ALA A 107 -7.70 2.71 11.09
CA ALA A 107 -8.96 3.41 11.06
C ALA A 107 -8.75 4.86 10.63
N PRO A 108 -9.72 5.47 9.97
CA PRO A 108 -9.61 6.87 9.60
C PRO A 108 -9.48 7.70 10.87
N ALA A 109 -8.70 8.72 10.77
CA ALA A 109 -8.47 9.58 11.93
C ALA A 109 -9.72 10.32 12.34
#